data_c7e4d3653d439d6dc83fed86cec97302
#
_entry.id   c7e4d3653d439d6dc83fed86cec97302
#
_cell.length_a   1.000
_cell.length_b   1.000
_cell.length_c   1.000
_cell.angle_alpha   90.00
_cell.angle_beta   90.00
_cell.angle_gamma   90.00
#
_symmetry.space_group_name_H-M   'P 1'
#
loop_
_entity.id
_entity.type
_entity.pdbx_description
1 polymer ?
#
loop_
_entity_poly.entity_id
_entity_poly.type
_entity_poly.pdbx_seq_one_letter_code
_entity_poly.pdbx_strand_id
1 'polypeptide(L)'
;YREMPGIPGATSLRRAWEIMRDQKIDTLPITSAENDLEGIITVKDIATANMDVFDTGVLAKSRTSFRNILETLGGTMVVGDENAVCTTGYIKIGTATPEMLESNVEKGDIVILTNRYESQLCAIEKEASLLIICNGSKVGHTIQRIADEMGVAIMTTPYDTYAAGKLISQCAPISYYMTREDILKFTLVTPVADVMRVMAKVRHRYFPILDEEGKYCGMVSRRNIIALR
;
A
#
# COMPACT_ATOMS: atom_id res chain seq x y z
N TYR A 1 -28.90 0.02 -5.02
CA TYR A 1 -27.44 0.09 -4.80
C TYR A 1 -26.93 -1.19 -4.19
N ARG A 2 -25.66 -1.40 -4.26
CA ARG A 2 -24.99 -2.56 -3.67
C ARG A 2 -24.34 -2.14 -2.35
N GLU A 3 -24.61 -2.88 -1.30
CA GLU A 3 -23.84 -2.76 -0.07
C GLU A 3 -22.43 -3.27 -0.33
N MET A 4 -21.47 -2.40 -0.16
CA MET A 4 -20.05 -2.68 -0.31
C MET A 4 -19.32 -1.96 0.82
N PRO A 5 -18.66 -2.70 1.72
CA PRO A 5 -17.92 -2.05 2.80
C PRO A 5 -16.85 -1.10 2.25
N GLY A 6 -16.66 0.02 2.92
CA GLY A 6 -15.54 0.91 2.64
C GLY A 6 -14.22 0.26 3.06
N ILE A 7 -13.16 0.64 2.36
CA ILE A 7 -11.81 0.10 2.57
C ILE A 7 -10.97 1.16 3.30
N PRO A 8 -10.22 0.80 4.36
CA PRO A 8 -9.34 1.75 5.04
C PRO A 8 -8.26 2.30 4.11
N GLY A 9 -7.94 3.59 4.27
CA GLY A 9 -6.90 4.25 3.48
C GLY A 9 -5.49 3.67 3.66
N ALA A 10 -5.24 3.00 4.78
CA ALA A 10 -3.97 2.32 5.05
C ALA A 10 -3.78 1.00 4.26
N THR A 11 -4.83 0.50 3.61
CA THR A 11 -4.76 -0.71 2.76
C THR A 11 -3.70 -0.54 1.67
N SER A 12 -2.90 -1.58 1.42
CA SER A 12 -1.89 -1.54 0.36
C SER A 12 -2.51 -1.52 -1.03
N LEU A 13 -1.78 -0.94 -1.99
CA LEU A 13 -2.15 -1.02 -3.42
C LEU A 13 -2.38 -2.48 -3.85
N ARG A 14 -1.52 -3.39 -3.41
CA ARG A 14 -1.61 -4.83 -3.72
C ARG A 14 -2.93 -5.41 -3.23
N ARG A 15 -3.30 -5.15 -2.00
CA ARG A 15 -4.55 -5.66 -1.41
C ARG A 15 -5.78 -5.06 -2.10
N ALA A 16 -5.76 -3.77 -2.40
CA ALA A 16 -6.83 -3.10 -3.13
C ALA A 16 -7.04 -3.74 -4.51
N TRP A 17 -5.95 -4.01 -5.24
CA TRP A 17 -6.01 -4.68 -6.53
C TRP A 17 -6.59 -6.09 -6.41
N GLU A 18 -6.20 -6.87 -5.41
CA GLU A 18 -6.76 -8.21 -5.16
C GLU A 18 -8.27 -8.15 -4.90
N ILE A 19 -8.73 -7.20 -4.11
CA ILE A 19 -10.17 -6.99 -3.83
C ILE A 19 -10.92 -6.68 -5.13
N MET A 20 -10.41 -5.78 -5.94
CA MET A 20 -11.01 -5.42 -7.23
C MET A 20 -11.10 -6.63 -8.15
N ARG A 21 -10.02 -7.39 -8.25
CA ARG A 21 -9.96 -8.62 -9.07
C ARG A 21 -10.98 -9.64 -8.60
N ASP A 22 -11.01 -9.95 -7.30
CA ASP A 22 -11.84 -11.01 -6.74
C ASP A 22 -13.32 -10.65 -6.79
N GLN A 23 -13.66 -9.38 -6.59
CA GLN A 23 -15.05 -8.90 -6.64
C GLN A 23 -15.49 -8.41 -8.03
N LYS A 24 -14.58 -8.41 -9.02
CA LYS A 24 -14.83 -7.96 -10.39
C LYS A 24 -15.38 -6.53 -10.45
N ILE A 25 -14.76 -5.64 -9.72
CA ILE A 25 -15.07 -4.21 -9.65
C ILE A 25 -13.84 -3.40 -10.00
N ASP A 26 -14.02 -2.19 -10.50
CA ASP A 26 -12.94 -1.31 -10.93
C ASP A 26 -12.76 -0.07 -10.05
N THR A 27 -13.56 0.07 -9.02
CA THR A 27 -13.54 1.22 -8.11
C THR A 27 -13.81 0.76 -6.68
N LEU A 28 -13.01 1.24 -5.73
CA LEU A 28 -13.21 1.01 -4.30
C LEU A 28 -13.45 2.33 -3.57
N PRO A 29 -14.44 2.37 -2.66
CA PRO A 29 -14.61 3.49 -1.74
C PRO A 29 -13.62 3.37 -0.59
N ILE A 30 -13.03 4.50 -0.21
CA ILE A 30 -12.10 4.58 0.93
C ILE A 30 -12.79 5.35 2.04
N THR A 31 -12.89 4.73 3.20
CA THR A 31 -13.64 5.29 4.34
C THR A 31 -12.81 5.32 5.60
N SER A 32 -13.15 6.26 6.50
CA SER A 32 -12.61 6.33 7.86
C SER A 32 -13.22 5.24 8.76
N ALA A 33 -12.70 5.13 9.98
CA ALA A 33 -13.26 4.25 11.00
C ALA A 33 -14.71 4.62 11.37
N GLU A 34 -15.08 5.90 11.23
CA GLU A 34 -16.44 6.41 11.44
C GLU A 34 -17.32 6.33 10.19
N ASN A 35 -16.84 5.66 9.15
CA ASN A 35 -17.55 5.47 7.89
C ASN A 35 -17.77 6.75 7.07
N ASP A 36 -16.92 7.75 7.25
CA ASP A 36 -16.87 8.92 6.38
C ASP A 36 -16.17 8.57 5.08
N LEU A 37 -16.74 8.99 3.94
CA LEU A 37 -16.11 8.80 2.65
C LEU A 37 -14.89 9.73 2.53
N GLU A 38 -13.70 9.16 2.50
CA GLU A 38 -12.44 9.93 2.37
C GLU A 38 -11.97 10.06 0.91
N GLY A 39 -12.28 9.07 0.09
CA GLY A 39 -11.86 9.07 -1.30
C GLY A 39 -12.32 7.84 -2.04
N ILE A 40 -11.93 7.77 -3.30
CA ILE A 40 -12.09 6.58 -4.14
C ILE A 40 -10.77 6.24 -4.82
N ILE A 41 -10.57 4.96 -5.12
CA ILE A 41 -9.46 4.49 -5.93
C ILE A 41 -9.97 3.58 -7.03
N THR A 42 -9.41 3.71 -8.23
CA THR A 42 -9.80 2.95 -9.41
C THR A 42 -8.68 2.03 -9.87
N VAL A 43 -9.01 1.04 -10.68
CA VAL A 43 -8.01 0.20 -11.38
C VAL A 43 -7.04 1.06 -12.19
N LYS A 44 -7.53 2.15 -12.78
CA LYS A 44 -6.69 3.09 -13.52
C LYS A 44 -5.65 3.77 -12.63
N ASP A 45 -6.04 4.16 -11.41
CA ASP A 45 -5.10 4.75 -10.44
C ASP A 45 -3.99 3.76 -10.09
N ILE A 46 -4.34 2.50 -9.85
CA ILE A 46 -3.38 1.44 -9.54
C ILE A 46 -2.45 1.18 -10.74
N ALA A 47 -3.00 1.10 -11.93
CA ALA A 47 -2.21 0.91 -13.15
C ALA A 47 -1.24 2.07 -13.38
N THR A 48 -1.68 3.31 -13.20
CA THR A 48 -0.82 4.49 -13.30
C THR A 48 0.31 4.45 -12.28
N ALA A 49 0.01 4.13 -11.02
CA ALA A 49 1.02 4.01 -9.97
C ALA A 49 2.09 2.97 -10.31
N ASN A 50 1.71 1.85 -10.95
CA ASN A 50 2.63 0.80 -11.33
C ASN A 50 3.44 1.10 -12.61
N MET A 51 2.91 1.92 -13.50
CA MET A 51 3.56 2.26 -14.76
C MET A 51 4.47 3.48 -14.67
N ASP A 52 4.30 4.31 -13.68
CA ASP A 52 5.17 5.46 -13.44
C ASP A 52 6.58 4.98 -13.06
N VAL A 53 7.56 5.85 -13.29
CA VAL A 53 8.93 5.60 -12.85
C VAL A 53 8.93 5.38 -11.34
N PHE A 54 9.58 4.28 -10.92
CA PHE A 54 9.61 3.90 -9.51
C PHE A 54 10.28 4.98 -8.65
N ASP A 55 9.53 5.57 -7.74
CA ASP A 55 10.04 6.49 -6.72
C ASP A 55 10.52 5.69 -5.50
N THR A 56 11.82 5.59 -5.32
CA THR A 56 12.42 4.87 -4.19
C THR A 56 12.07 5.47 -2.82
N GLY A 57 11.61 6.71 -2.78
CA GLY A 57 11.16 7.39 -1.56
C GLY A 57 9.66 7.22 -1.26
N VAL A 58 8.92 6.47 -2.06
CA VAL A 58 7.46 6.38 -1.95
C VAL A 58 6.98 5.85 -0.61
N LEU A 59 7.69 4.89 -0.02
CA LEU A 59 7.25 4.28 1.24
C LEU A 59 7.30 5.27 2.40
N ALA A 60 8.32 6.12 2.44
CA ALA A 60 8.44 7.19 3.44
C ALA A 60 7.43 8.32 3.20
N LYS A 61 7.30 8.77 1.95
CA LYS A 61 6.34 9.83 1.56
C LYS A 61 4.90 9.45 1.87
N SER A 62 4.54 8.19 1.66
CA SER A 62 3.19 7.68 1.88
C SER A 62 2.97 7.14 3.30
N ARG A 63 4.00 7.15 4.14
CA ARG A 63 3.98 6.58 5.50
C ARG A 63 3.48 5.13 5.52
N THR A 64 4.06 4.31 4.65
CA THR A 64 3.73 2.89 4.55
C THR A 64 4.03 2.18 5.85
N SER A 65 3.08 1.39 6.35
CA SER A 65 3.27 0.57 7.53
C SER A 65 4.17 -0.64 7.25
N PHE A 66 4.91 -1.09 8.25
CA PHE A 66 5.68 -2.33 8.15
C PHE A 66 4.76 -3.53 7.94
N ARG A 67 3.54 -3.48 8.49
CA ARG A 67 2.51 -4.50 8.25
C ARG A 67 2.18 -4.66 6.78
N ASN A 68 2.02 -3.57 6.04
CA ASN A 68 1.78 -3.62 4.60
C ASN A 68 2.94 -4.29 3.85
N ILE A 69 4.17 -4.01 4.26
CA ILE A 69 5.36 -4.65 3.67
C ILE A 69 5.37 -6.15 3.97
N LEU A 70 5.11 -6.54 5.22
CA LEU A 70 5.02 -7.95 5.61
C LEU A 70 3.96 -8.70 4.80
N GLU A 71 2.76 -8.16 4.70
CA GLU A 71 1.67 -8.79 3.97
C GLU A 71 1.97 -8.92 2.48
N THR A 72 2.51 -7.88 1.85
CA THR A 72 2.81 -7.89 0.42
C THR A 72 3.95 -8.83 0.07
N LEU A 73 4.98 -8.89 0.92
CA LEU A 73 6.16 -9.74 0.70
C LEU A 73 6.05 -11.13 1.34
N GLY A 74 4.90 -11.47 1.92
CA GLY A 74 4.73 -12.76 2.61
C GLY A 74 5.75 -12.96 3.72
N GLY A 75 6.11 -11.89 4.42
CA GLY A 75 7.24 -11.83 5.31
C GLY A 75 6.94 -12.16 6.77
N THR A 76 8.01 -12.23 7.54
CA THR A 76 7.97 -12.43 8.99
C THR A 76 8.84 -11.36 9.67
N MET A 77 8.30 -10.72 10.71
CA MET A 77 9.07 -9.78 11.52
C MET A 77 10.04 -10.53 12.44
N VAL A 78 11.30 -10.15 12.39
CA VAL A 78 12.37 -10.77 13.20
C VAL A 78 12.81 -9.84 14.32
N VAL A 79 12.99 -8.55 14.01
CA VAL A 79 13.36 -7.50 14.97
C VAL A 79 12.50 -6.29 14.68
N GLY A 80 11.91 -5.68 15.71
CA GLY A 80 11.13 -4.46 15.62
C GLY A 80 9.63 -4.68 15.68
N ASP A 81 8.88 -3.60 15.50
CA ASP A 81 7.43 -3.55 15.64
C ASP A 81 6.76 -3.50 14.27
N GLU A 82 5.89 -4.46 13.98
CA GLU A 82 5.10 -4.51 12.74
C GLU A 82 4.13 -3.34 12.58
N ASN A 83 3.80 -2.64 13.66
CA ASN A 83 2.93 -1.46 13.65
C ASN A 83 3.70 -0.16 13.36
N ALA A 84 5.02 -0.21 13.23
CA ALA A 84 5.82 0.94 12.83
C ALA A 84 5.50 1.35 11.39
N VAL A 85 5.83 2.59 11.05
CA VAL A 85 5.63 3.14 9.70
C VAL A 85 6.95 3.69 9.17
N CYS A 86 7.10 3.66 7.84
CA CYS A 86 8.21 4.30 7.15
C CYS A 86 8.04 5.82 7.23
N THR A 87 9.04 6.53 7.72
CA THR A 87 8.99 8.00 7.88
C THR A 87 10.08 8.73 7.12
N THR A 88 11.21 8.08 6.88
CA THR A 88 12.38 8.64 6.18
C THR A 88 13.05 7.56 5.36
N GLY A 89 13.91 8.00 4.45
CA GLY A 89 14.79 7.12 3.71
C GLY A 89 14.23 6.64 2.38
N TYR A 90 15.09 5.92 1.69
CA TYR A 90 14.86 5.40 0.34
C TYR A 90 15.01 3.89 0.33
N ILE A 91 14.42 3.25 -0.66
CA ILE A 91 14.60 1.83 -0.89
C ILE A 91 15.94 1.62 -1.60
N LYS A 92 16.78 0.78 -1.02
CA LYS A 92 18.08 0.37 -1.59
C LYS A 92 18.12 -1.14 -1.74
N ILE A 93 18.72 -1.62 -2.81
CA ILE A 93 18.94 -3.05 -3.03
C ILE A 93 20.42 -3.34 -2.88
N GLY A 94 20.77 -4.09 -1.85
CA GLY A 94 22.15 -4.37 -1.48
C GLY A 94 22.69 -5.66 -2.10
N THR A 95 22.76 -5.74 -3.42
CA THR A 95 23.39 -6.86 -4.14
C THR A 95 24.88 -6.66 -4.38
N ALA A 96 25.39 -5.49 -4.03
CA ALA A 96 26.78 -5.10 -4.21
C ALA A 96 27.67 -5.55 -3.04
N THR A 97 28.98 -5.27 -3.15
CA THR A 97 29.94 -5.53 -2.08
C THR A 97 29.63 -4.69 -0.84
N PRO A 98 30.07 -5.10 0.38
CA PRO A 98 29.88 -4.29 1.58
C PRO A 98 30.39 -2.86 1.44
N GLU A 99 31.51 -2.65 0.76
CA GLU A 99 32.10 -1.32 0.53
C GLU A 99 31.21 -0.43 -0.34
N MET A 100 30.61 -0.98 -1.39
CA MET A 100 29.65 -0.27 -2.23
C MET A 100 28.35 0.02 -1.48
N LEU A 101 27.93 -0.92 -0.63
CA LEU A 101 26.74 -0.75 0.22
C LEU A 101 26.97 0.39 1.22
N GLU A 102 28.15 0.45 1.83
CA GLU A 102 28.51 1.50 2.78
C GLU A 102 28.39 2.90 2.18
N SER A 103 28.77 3.06 0.91
CA SER A 103 28.67 4.35 0.22
C SER A 103 27.26 4.71 -0.21
N ASN A 104 26.35 3.73 -0.35
CA ASN A 104 25.01 3.92 -0.89
C ASN A 104 23.92 4.02 0.18
N VAL A 105 24.07 3.31 1.31
CA VAL A 105 23.05 3.28 2.36
C VAL A 105 23.21 4.50 3.26
N GLU A 106 22.10 5.16 3.51
CA GLU A 106 22.00 6.30 4.42
C GLU A 106 21.04 6.00 5.57
N LYS A 107 21.12 6.81 6.62
CA LYS A 107 20.24 6.70 7.78
C LYS A 107 18.77 6.75 7.36
N GLY A 108 18.00 5.81 7.88
CA GLY A 108 16.57 5.71 7.61
C GLY A 108 16.22 4.88 6.38
N ASP A 109 17.18 4.45 5.57
CA ASP A 109 16.91 3.68 4.36
C ASP A 109 16.26 2.32 4.66
N ILE A 110 15.51 1.83 3.69
CA ILE A 110 14.95 0.47 3.66
C ILE A 110 15.83 -0.34 2.71
N VAL A 111 16.46 -1.38 3.24
CA VAL A 111 17.51 -2.10 2.50
C VAL A 111 17.09 -3.55 2.25
N ILE A 112 17.01 -3.92 0.99
CA ILE A 112 16.72 -5.30 0.55
C ILE A 112 18.04 -6.03 0.40
N LEU A 113 18.22 -7.10 1.18
CA LEU A 113 19.47 -7.83 1.32
C LEU A 113 19.29 -9.33 1.19
N THR A 114 20.41 -10.03 1.06
CA THR A 114 20.49 -11.48 1.17
C THR A 114 21.04 -11.88 2.55
N ASN A 115 21.47 -13.13 2.72
CA ASN A 115 21.98 -13.64 4.00
C ASN A 115 23.46 -13.33 4.28
N ARG A 116 24.04 -12.36 3.60
CA ARG A 116 25.45 -11.96 3.81
C ARG A 116 25.59 -11.17 5.09
N TYR A 117 26.34 -11.73 6.04
CA TYR A 117 26.54 -11.13 7.36
C TYR A 117 27.11 -9.72 7.29
N GLU A 118 28.16 -9.51 6.49
CA GLU A 118 28.85 -8.21 6.38
C GLU A 118 27.93 -7.13 5.80
N SER A 119 27.07 -7.48 4.85
CA SER A 119 26.11 -6.55 4.27
C SER A 119 25.02 -6.16 5.27
N GLN A 120 24.54 -7.13 6.04
CA GLN A 120 23.55 -6.88 7.10
C GLN A 120 24.15 -5.98 8.18
N LEU A 121 25.35 -6.28 8.65
CA LEU A 121 26.03 -5.48 9.65
C LEU A 121 26.27 -4.04 9.16
N CYS A 122 26.71 -3.88 7.92
CA CYS A 122 26.92 -2.58 7.31
C CYS A 122 25.65 -1.73 7.30
N ALA A 123 24.52 -2.30 6.86
CA ALA A 123 23.24 -1.60 6.84
C ALA A 123 22.77 -1.20 8.24
N ILE A 124 23.00 -2.04 9.25
CA ILE A 124 22.68 -1.72 10.65
C ILE A 124 23.56 -0.57 11.17
N GLU A 125 24.85 -0.62 10.91
CA GLU A 125 25.79 0.44 11.33
C GLU A 125 25.48 1.79 10.67
N LYS A 126 24.94 1.78 9.45
CA LYS A 126 24.47 2.98 8.76
C LYS A 126 23.09 3.46 9.27
N GLU A 127 22.54 2.80 10.27
CA GLU A 127 21.24 3.13 10.87
C GLU A 127 20.08 3.12 9.88
N ALA A 128 20.03 2.11 9.01
CA ALA A 128 18.86 1.84 8.21
C ALA A 128 17.60 1.70 9.09
N SER A 129 16.44 2.02 8.57
CA SER A 129 15.19 1.85 9.31
C SER A 129 14.69 0.41 9.30
N LEU A 130 14.90 -0.27 8.20
CA LEU A 130 14.41 -1.63 7.98
C LEU A 130 15.33 -2.41 7.04
N LEU A 131 15.69 -3.63 7.42
CA LEU A 131 16.32 -4.62 6.55
C LEU A 131 15.28 -5.66 6.13
N ILE A 132 15.22 -5.96 4.84
CA ILE A 132 14.39 -7.02 4.27
C ILE A 132 15.32 -8.11 3.77
N ILE A 133 15.36 -9.24 4.47
CA ILE A 133 16.25 -10.36 4.15
C ILE A 133 15.50 -11.37 3.28
N CYS A 134 16.01 -11.59 2.09
CA CYS A 134 15.39 -12.37 1.03
C CYS A 134 15.71 -13.87 1.06
N ASN A 135 15.08 -14.61 0.14
CA ASN A 135 15.30 -16.05 -0.10
C ASN A 135 14.91 -16.98 1.07
N GLY A 136 14.04 -16.53 1.96
CA GLY A 136 13.67 -17.32 3.14
C GLY A 136 14.83 -17.57 4.10
N SER A 137 15.90 -16.78 4.01
CA SER A 137 17.09 -16.93 4.83
C SER A 137 16.81 -16.61 6.29
N LYS A 138 17.46 -17.35 7.16
CA LYS A 138 17.42 -17.07 8.61
C LYS A 138 18.42 -15.97 8.95
N VAL A 139 18.04 -15.12 9.90
CA VAL A 139 18.90 -14.07 10.43
C VAL A 139 19.62 -14.60 11.67
N GLY A 140 20.94 -14.43 11.73
CA GLY A 140 21.73 -14.88 12.87
C GLY A 140 21.41 -14.10 14.15
N HIS A 141 21.55 -14.74 15.30
CA HIS A 141 21.25 -14.14 16.61
C HIS A 141 22.09 -12.89 16.90
N THR A 142 23.35 -12.87 16.47
CA THR A 142 24.23 -11.71 16.65
C THR A 142 23.70 -10.50 15.90
N ILE A 143 23.28 -10.69 14.65
CA ILE A 143 22.68 -9.61 13.84
C ILE A 143 21.38 -9.13 14.46
N GLN A 144 20.53 -10.04 14.92
CA GLN A 144 19.27 -9.68 15.59
C GLN A 144 19.52 -8.79 16.83
N ARG A 145 20.49 -9.19 17.65
CA ARG A 145 20.84 -8.42 18.86
C ARG A 145 21.36 -7.04 18.53
N ILE A 146 22.30 -6.93 17.58
CA ILE A 146 22.88 -5.64 17.19
C ILE A 146 21.80 -4.72 16.59
N ALA A 147 20.93 -5.25 15.74
CA ALA A 147 19.82 -4.52 15.16
C ALA A 147 18.86 -4.00 16.23
N ASP A 148 18.50 -4.83 17.18
CA ASP A 148 17.62 -4.45 18.30
C ASP A 148 18.23 -3.33 19.14
N GLU A 149 19.50 -3.44 19.49
CA GLU A 149 20.25 -2.41 20.23
C GLU A 149 20.33 -1.07 19.49
N MET A 150 20.45 -1.11 18.16
CA MET A 150 20.52 0.10 17.32
C MET A 150 19.18 0.62 16.82
N GLY A 151 18.09 -0.04 17.17
CA GLY A 151 16.74 0.37 16.75
C GLY A 151 16.47 0.13 15.26
N VAL A 152 17.15 -0.84 14.65
CA VAL A 152 16.95 -1.21 13.25
C VAL A 152 16.03 -2.43 13.17
N ALA A 153 14.92 -2.30 12.42
CA ALA A 153 14.00 -3.39 12.22
C ALA A 153 14.51 -4.37 11.16
N ILE A 154 14.19 -5.65 11.32
CA ILE A 154 14.52 -6.70 10.35
C ILE A 154 13.29 -7.54 10.10
N MET A 155 12.97 -7.79 8.83
CA MET A 155 12.00 -8.79 8.40
C MET A 155 12.62 -9.71 7.36
N THR A 156 12.05 -10.90 7.23
CA THR A 156 12.43 -11.86 6.21
C THR A 156 11.31 -12.02 5.20
N THR A 157 11.66 -12.42 3.98
CA THR A 157 10.70 -12.75 2.93
C THR A 157 11.16 -14.00 2.18
N PRO A 158 10.23 -14.87 1.72
CA PRO A 158 10.61 -16.00 0.88
C PRO A 158 11.03 -15.60 -0.54
N TYR A 159 10.71 -14.39 -0.97
CA TYR A 159 11.06 -13.89 -2.31
C TYR A 159 12.55 -13.61 -2.44
N ASP A 160 13.06 -13.67 -3.66
CA ASP A 160 14.41 -13.18 -3.99
C ASP A 160 14.44 -11.65 -4.05
N THR A 161 15.63 -11.09 -4.23
CA THR A 161 15.81 -9.62 -4.26
C THR A 161 15.09 -8.97 -5.43
N TYR A 162 15.02 -9.63 -6.57
CA TYR A 162 14.33 -9.13 -7.76
C TYR A 162 12.81 -9.03 -7.51
N ALA A 163 12.20 -10.13 -7.05
CA ALA A 163 10.77 -10.17 -6.75
C ALA A 163 10.40 -9.18 -5.64
N ALA A 164 11.18 -9.15 -4.55
CA ALA A 164 10.96 -8.21 -3.45
C ALA A 164 11.05 -6.75 -3.93
N GLY A 165 12.06 -6.42 -4.72
CA GLY A 165 12.24 -5.09 -5.29
C GLY A 165 11.09 -4.68 -6.21
N LYS A 166 10.53 -5.61 -6.96
CA LYS A 166 9.39 -5.38 -7.84
C LYS A 166 8.08 -5.18 -7.08
N LEU A 167 7.88 -5.95 -6.01
CA LEU A 167 6.65 -5.93 -5.22
C LEU A 167 6.58 -4.78 -4.22
N ILE A 168 7.73 -4.27 -3.78
CA ILE A 168 7.77 -3.35 -2.62
C ILE A 168 6.99 -2.04 -2.85
N SER A 169 6.92 -1.54 -4.07
CA SER A 169 6.13 -0.35 -4.39
C SER A 169 4.63 -0.56 -4.19
N GLN A 170 4.18 -1.81 -4.27
CA GLN A 170 2.77 -2.19 -4.08
C GLN A 170 2.35 -2.23 -2.61
N CYS A 171 3.30 -2.02 -1.69
CA CYS A 171 3.04 -1.92 -0.25
C CYS A 171 2.41 -0.58 0.15
N ALA A 172 2.56 0.45 -0.66
CA ALA A 172 2.12 1.81 -0.33
C ALA A 172 0.60 1.87 -0.11
N PRO A 173 0.14 2.69 0.83
CA PRO A 173 -1.29 2.78 1.16
C PRO A 173 -2.08 3.47 0.05
N ILE A 174 -3.31 3.01 -0.17
CA ILE A 174 -4.19 3.56 -1.21
C ILE A 174 -4.56 5.02 -0.95
N SER A 175 -4.54 5.46 0.30
CA SER A 175 -4.79 6.87 0.65
C SER A 175 -3.82 7.84 -0.04
N TYR A 176 -2.63 7.39 -0.39
CA TYR A 176 -1.64 8.19 -1.11
C TYR A 176 -2.02 8.44 -2.58
N TYR A 177 -2.80 7.54 -3.17
CA TYR A 177 -3.16 7.56 -4.60
C TYR A 177 -4.63 7.86 -4.85
N MET A 178 -5.47 7.88 -3.80
CA MET A 178 -6.91 8.08 -3.97
C MET A 178 -7.27 9.46 -4.48
N THR A 179 -8.40 9.54 -5.18
CA THR A 179 -9.06 10.81 -5.49
C THR A 179 -9.86 11.26 -4.27
N ARG A 180 -9.61 12.47 -3.79
CA ARG A 180 -10.24 13.06 -2.60
C ARG A 180 -11.27 14.13 -2.92
N GLU A 181 -11.06 14.88 -4.00
CA GLU A 181 -11.86 16.04 -4.37
C GLU A 181 -12.74 15.72 -5.58
N ASP A 182 -13.84 16.44 -5.68
CA ASP A 182 -14.77 16.34 -6.81
C ASP A 182 -15.30 14.93 -7.05
N ILE A 183 -15.48 14.16 -5.97
CA ILE A 183 -16.06 12.82 -6.06
C ILE A 183 -17.53 12.94 -6.39
N LEU A 184 -17.95 12.38 -7.52
CA LEU A 184 -19.34 12.26 -7.87
C LEU A 184 -20.00 11.21 -6.98
N LYS A 185 -20.94 11.65 -6.15
CA LYS A 185 -21.63 10.84 -5.17
C LYS A 185 -23.10 11.20 -5.11
N PHE A 186 -23.91 10.27 -4.69
CA PHE A 186 -25.33 10.45 -4.52
C PHE A 186 -25.74 10.21 -3.08
N THR A 187 -26.98 10.57 -2.74
CA THR A 187 -27.58 10.24 -1.45
C THR A 187 -28.69 9.22 -1.66
N LEU A 188 -29.16 8.62 -0.58
CA LEU A 188 -30.27 7.66 -0.64
C LEU A 188 -31.57 8.28 -1.19
N VAL A 189 -31.71 9.58 -1.07
CA VAL A 189 -32.91 10.31 -1.53
C VAL A 189 -32.74 10.92 -2.93
N THR A 190 -31.58 10.79 -3.56
CA THR A 190 -31.36 11.29 -4.92
C THR A 190 -32.27 10.56 -5.89
N PRO A 191 -33.14 11.27 -6.67
CA PRO A 191 -34.00 10.62 -7.64
C PRO A 191 -33.23 9.84 -8.69
N VAL A 192 -33.74 8.67 -9.07
CA VAL A 192 -33.11 7.82 -10.10
C VAL A 192 -32.90 8.55 -11.41
N ALA A 193 -33.83 9.44 -11.79
CA ALA A 193 -33.70 10.26 -12.99
C ALA A 193 -32.46 11.18 -12.95
N ASP A 194 -32.16 11.75 -11.79
CA ASP A 194 -30.98 12.62 -11.62
C ASP A 194 -29.68 11.78 -11.65
N VAL A 195 -29.68 10.62 -11.03
CA VAL A 195 -28.57 9.68 -11.09
C VAL A 195 -28.28 9.29 -12.55
N MET A 196 -29.29 8.95 -13.32
CA MET A 196 -29.15 8.60 -14.73
C MET A 196 -28.63 9.78 -15.57
N ARG A 197 -29.08 10.99 -15.29
CA ARG A 197 -28.64 12.19 -15.98
C ARG A 197 -27.15 12.45 -15.76
N VAL A 198 -26.65 12.29 -14.54
CA VAL A 198 -25.22 12.43 -14.21
C VAL A 198 -24.42 11.30 -14.87
N MET A 199 -24.87 10.06 -14.76
CA MET A 199 -24.21 8.90 -15.35
C MET A 199 -24.07 9.00 -16.87
N ALA A 200 -25.03 9.65 -17.56
CA ALA A 200 -24.96 9.86 -19.00
C ALA A 200 -23.83 10.80 -19.43
N LYS A 201 -23.39 11.69 -18.55
CA LYS A 201 -22.38 12.72 -18.82
C LYS A 201 -20.96 12.33 -18.46
N VAL A 202 -20.76 11.27 -17.70
CA VAL A 202 -19.47 10.85 -17.18
C VAL A 202 -19.15 9.42 -17.55
N ARG A 203 -17.86 9.07 -17.55
CA ARG A 203 -17.37 7.73 -17.90
C ARG A 203 -17.28 6.79 -16.70
N HIS A 204 -17.46 7.30 -15.49
CA HIS A 204 -17.41 6.47 -14.28
C HIS A 204 -18.49 5.39 -14.28
N ARG A 205 -18.18 4.22 -13.75
CA ARG A 205 -19.11 3.09 -13.68
C ARG A 205 -19.76 2.94 -12.33
N TYR A 206 -19.09 3.39 -11.27
CA TYR A 206 -19.51 3.24 -9.88
C TYR A 206 -19.50 4.58 -9.19
N PHE A 207 -20.50 4.80 -8.33
CA PHE A 207 -20.67 6.05 -7.60
C PHE A 207 -20.99 5.75 -6.14
N PRO A 208 -20.30 6.39 -5.18
CA PRO A 208 -20.63 6.23 -3.76
C PRO A 208 -22.01 6.81 -3.44
N ILE A 209 -22.69 6.18 -2.48
CA ILE A 209 -23.95 6.64 -1.92
C ILE A 209 -23.75 6.97 -0.45
N LEU A 210 -24.23 8.15 -0.03
CA LEU A 210 -24.25 8.57 1.36
C LEU A 210 -25.65 8.47 1.92
N ASP A 211 -25.75 8.18 3.23
CA ASP A 211 -27.00 8.18 3.96
C ASP A 211 -27.42 9.61 4.38
N GLU A 212 -28.51 9.72 5.15
CA GLU A 212 -29.05 10.99 5.63
C GLU A 212 -28.06 11.73 6.57
N GLU A 213 -27.19 11.01 7.24
CA GLU A 213 -26.16 11.56 8.13
C GLU A 213 -24.85 11.93 7.37
N GLY A 214 -24.80 11.72 6.06
CA GLY A 214 -23.64 11.98 5.24
C GLY A 214 -22.59 10.87 5.31
N LYS A 215 -22.93 9.70 5.87
CA LYS A 215 -22.04 8.55 5.96
C LYS A 215 -22.12 7.70 4.70
N TYR A 216 -21.00 7.07 4.36
CA TYR A 216 -20.97 6.11 3.26
C TYR A 216 -21.84 4.90 3.56
N CYS A 217 -22.70 4.48 2.62
CA CYS A 217 -23.58 3.33 2.80
C CYS A 217 -23.52 2.32 1.65
N GLY A 218 -22.93 2.64 0.52
CA GLY A 218 -22.83 1.70 -0.58
C GLY A 218 -22.41 2.34 -1.89
N MET A 219 -22.42 1.54 -2.96
CA MET A 219 -22.09 1.94 -4.32
C MET A 219 -23.27 1.67 -5.26
N VAL A 220 -23.47 2.55 -6.21
CA VAL A 220 -24.41 2.33 -7.31
C VAL A 220 -23.65 2.27 -8.62
N SER A 221 -24.02 1.33 -9.48
CA SER A 221 -23.45 1.21 -10.83
C SER A 221 -24.52 1.49 -11.89
N ARG A 222 -24.09 1.77 -13.10
CA ARG A 222 -24.99 1.86 -14.26
C ARG A 222 -25.82 0.59 -14.45
N ARG A 223 -25.21 -0.55 -14.20
CA ARG A 223 -25.88 -1.86 -14.30
C ARG A 223 -27.04 -1.98 -13.31
N ASN A 224 -26.86 -1.48 -12.08
CA ASN A 224 -27.93 -1.49 -11.07
C ASN A 224 -29.14 -0.66 -11.52
N ILE A 225 -28.91 0.48 -12.18
CA ILE A 225 -29.97 1.37 -12.66
C ILE A 225 -30.70 0.76 -13.86
N ILE A 226 -29.97 0.15 -14.79
CA ILE A 226 -30.59 -0.52 -15.97
C ILE A 226 -31.47 -1.69 -15.55
N ALA A 227 -31.09 -2.42 -14.50
CA ALA A 227 -31.87 -3.54 -13.99
C ALA A 227 -33.22 -3.12 -13.34
N LEU A 228 -33.41 -1.83 -13.06
CA LEU A 228 -34.67 -1.27 -12.51
C LEU A 228 -35.69 -0.87 -13.60
N ARG A 229 -35.36 -1.02 -14.88
CA ARG A 229 -36.25 -0.83 -16.02
C ARG A 229 -36.88 -2.14 -16.45
#